data_6a717cd3961bbbb54a8f0b812bdc83cc
#
_entry.id   6a717cd3961bbbb54a8f0b812bdc83cc
#
_cell.length_a   1.000
_cell.length_b   1.000
_cell.length_c   1.000
_cell.angle_alpha   90.00
_cell.angle_beta   90.00
_cell.angle_gamma   90.00
#
_symmetry.space_group_name_H-M   'P 1'
#
loop_
_entity.id
_entity.type
_entity.pdbx_description
1 polymer ?
#
loop_
_entity_poly.entity_id
_entity_poly.type
_entity_poly.pdbx_seq_one_letter_code
_entity_poly.pdbx_strand_id
1 'polypeptide(L)'
;VLVSHAMEYIHEQSEKFAIIVMDGMSEFDWSIISQSFADVGYEQAAVFAMIPSTTSISRQCLLSNKFPSQLVSPWTQSKEKSEFAECAKLLGYSANQIGYSRGYDTDFDSAVRCGAVIINDVDEMVHAQQQGRLGMYNDISVLSDEGKLRRLTDRLRLKGFDVYITADHGNTLCTGIGKFVGAGVDIETKSHRMVVLKDFADKEKIADKFGLIEYPKYYLPKEYDYLICDTGVSLDNPGEQVMTHGGMTIDEVVVPFIKIKAVQNNG
;
A
#
# COMPACT_ATOMS: atom_id res chain seq x y z
N VAL A 1 -13.52 -1.50 -6.67
CA VAL A 1 -12.56 -2.52 -7.16
C VAL A 1 -11.51 -2.73 -6.07
N LEU A 2 -11.03 -3.96 -5.89
CA LEU A 2 -9.94 -4.29 -4.95
C LEU A 2 -8.58 -4.08 -5.64
N VAL A 3 -7.56 -3.72 -4.88
CA VAL A 3 -6.18 -3.60 -5.39
C VAL A 3 -5.67 -4.89 -6.04
N SER A 4 -6.15 -6.06 -5.61
CA SER A 4 -5.82 -7.36 -6.20
C SER A 4 -6.26 -7.56 -7.66
N HIS A 5 -6.94 -6.58 -8.27
CA HIS A 5 -7.31 -6.57 -9.69
C HIS A 5 -6.67 -5.41 -10.46
N ALA A 6 -5.76 -4.67 -9.83
CA ALA A 6 -5.20 -3.46 -10.41
C ALA A 6 -4.33 -3.74 -11.64
N MET A 7 -3.48 -4.77 -11.60
CA MET A 7 -2.57 -5.08 -12.72
C MET A 7 -3.31 -5.49 -13.98
N GLU A 8 -4.37 -6.32 -13.85
CA GLU A 8 -5.23 -6.70 -14.96
C GLU A 8 -5.95 -5.49 -15.54
N TYR A 9 -6.57 -4.68 -14.68
CA TYR A 9 -7.25 -3.45 -15.09
C TYR A 9 -6.31 -2.48 -15.82
N ILE A 10 -5.09 -2.26 -15.31
CA ILE A 10 -4.10 -1.39 -15.92
C ILE A 10 -3.71 -1.93 -17.31
N HIS A 11 -3.45 -3.23 -17.41
CA HIS A 11 -3.08 -3.88 -18.66
C HIS A 11 -4.15 -3.73 -19.75
N GLU A 12 -5.42 -3.82 -19.39
CA GLU A 12 -6.55 -3.59 -20.31
C GLU A 12 -6.62 -2.15 -20.82
N GLN A 13 -6.12 -1.18 -20.04
CA GLN A 13 -6.19 0.25 -20.37
C GLN A 13 -4.93 0.79 -21.05
N SER A 14 -3.80 0.12 -20.92
CA SER A 14 -2.49 0.66 -21.34
C SER A 14 -1.53 -0.45 -21.74
N GLU A 15 -1.02 -0.41 -22.97
CA GLU A 15 -0.04 -1.38 -23.46
C GLU A 15 1.37 -1.19 -22.84
N LYS A 16 1.71 0.05 -22.46
CA LYS A 16 2.97 0.41 -21.83
C LYS A 16 2.68 1.28 -20.62
N PHE A 17 2.92 0.75 -19.43
CA PHE A 17 2.59 1.43 -18.20
C PHE A 17 3.66 1.27 -17.11
N ALA A 18 3.65 2.21 -16.18
CA ALA A 18 4.38 2.12 -14.93
C ALA A 18 3.40 2.38 -13.77
N ILE A 19 3.33 1.44 -12.83
CA ILE A 19 2.62 1.65 -11.57
C ILE A 19 3.60 2.14 -10.51
N ILE A 20 3.33 3.29 -9.91
CA ILE A 20 4.05 3.84 -8.76
C ILE A 20 3.22 3.55 -7.52
N VAL A 21 3.74 2.75 -6.62
CA VAL A 21 3.10 2.43 -5.35
C VAL A 21 3.74 3.29 -4.26
N MET A 22 2.96 4.25 -3.75
CA MET A 22 3.32 5.08 -2.59
C MET A 22 2.88 4.33 -1.34
N ASP A 23 3.79 3.62 -0.68
CA ASP A 23 3.51 2.81 0.51
C ASP A 23 2.82 3.64 1.60
N GLY A 24 1.65 3.22 2.04
CA GLY A 24 0.92 3.88 3.12
C GLY A 24 0.19 5.19 2.77
N MET A 25 0.13 5.59 1.50
CA MET A 25 -0.49 6.87 1.09
C MET A 25 -2.02 6.81 1.13
N SER A 26 -2.62 7.59 1.99
CA SER A 26 -4.07 7.78 2.07
C SER A 26 -4.62 8.76 1.01
N GLU A 27 -5.95 8.81 0.86
CA GLU A 27 -6.62 9.84 0.06
C GLU A 27 -6.31 11.26 0.58
N PHE A 28 -6.16 11.41 1.90
CA PHE A 28 -5.76 12.69 2.49
C PHE A 28 -4.36 13.11 2.04
N ASP A 29 -3.39 12.20 2.08
CA ASP A 29 -2.01 12.47 1.65
C ASP A 29 -1.97 12.82 0.16
N TRP A 30 -2.70 12.08 -0.68
CA TRP A 30 -2.82 12.40 -2.10
C TRP A 30 -3.42 13.79 -2.33
N SER A 31 -4.39 14.23 -1.54
CA SER A 31 -4.99 15.55 -1.68
C SER A 31 -3.97 16.70 -1.52
N ILE A 32 -2.91 16.47 -0.75
CA ILE A 32 -1.78 17.40 -0.57
C ILE A 32 -0.79 17.23 -1.73
N ILE A 33 -0.36 16.01 -2.02
CA ILE A 33 0.62 15.70 -3.07
C ILE A 33 0.12 16.15 -4.45
N SER A 34 -1.18 16.04 -4.71
CA SER A 34 -1.81 16.39 -5.99
C SER A 34 -1.62 17.87 -6.37
N GLN A 35 -1.31 18.74 -5.41
CA GLN A 35 -1.02 20.16 -5.68
C GLN A 35 0.21 20.32 -6.60
N SER A 36 1.19 19.42 -6.48
CA SER A 36 2.35 19.39 -7.36
C SER A 36 2.03 18.94 -8.80
N PHE A 37 0.81 18.46 -9.05
CA PHE A 37 0.30 17.99 -10.34
C PHE A 37 -0.78 18.91 -10.92
N ALA A 38 -0.98 20.11 -10.39
CA ALA A 38 -2.06 21.02 -10.78
C ALA A 38 -2.08 21.40 -12.28
N ASP A 39 -0.93 21.35 -12.94
CA ASP A 39 -0.75 21.59 -14.38
C ASP A 39 -0.79 20.33 -15.26
N VAL A 40 -1.02 19.16 -14.64
CA VAL A 40 -1.07 17.87 -15.33
C VAL A 40 -2.50 17.34 -15.32
N GLY A 41 -3.02 17.04 -16.49
CA GLY A 41 -4.30 16.33 -16.59
C GLY A 41 -4.17 14.87 -16.13
N TYR A 42 -5.01 14.46 -15.20
CA TYR A 42 -5.09 13.08 -14.74
C TYR A 42 -6.54 12.65 -14.47
N GLU A 43 -6.75 11.34 -14.52
CA GLU A 43 -7.99 10.70 -14.09
C GLU A 43 -7.78 10.20 -12.66
N GLN A 44 -8.76 10.40 -11.77
CA GLN A 44 -8.72 9.93 -10.39
C GLN A 44 -9.90 9.02 -10.10
N ALA A 45 -9.62 7.91 -9.45
CA ALA A 45 -10.58 7.01 -8.85
C ALA A 45 -10.07 6.57 -7.48
N ALA A 46 -10.88 5.83 -6.74
CA ALA A 46 -10.47 5.17 -5.50
C ALA A 46 -10.61 3.65 -5.66
N VAL A 47 -9.71 2.93 -5.00
CA VAL A 47 -9.74 1.47 -4.92
C VAL A 47 -9.61 1.03 -3.46
N PHE A 48 -10.01 -0.22 -3.19
CA PHE A 48 -9.94 -0.78 -1.84
C PHE A 48 -8.68 -1.61 -1.66
N ALA A 49 -7.87 -1.24 -0.68
CA ALA A 49 -6.77 -2.06 -0.16
C ALA A 49 -7.27 -3.40 0.40
N MET A 50 -6.39 -4.36 0.55
CA MET A 50 -6.74 -5.60 1.26
C MET A 50 -6.92 -5.33 2.74
N ILE A 51 -7.80 -6.09 3.38
CA ILE A 51 -8.00 -6.08 4.82
C ILE A 51 -7.41 -7.38 5.38
N PRO A 52 -6.57 -7.28 6.41
CA PRO A 52 -6.04 -6.09 7.08
C PRO A 52 -5.09 -5.28 6.19
N SER A 53 -5.05 -3.96 6.41
CA SER A 53 -4.27 -3.02 5.61
C SER A 53 -2.76 -3.07 5.95
N THR A 54 -2.15 -4.24 5.76
CA THR A 54 -0.71 -4.45 5.99
C THR A 54 0.06 -4.47 4.68
N THR A 55 1.22 -3.81 4.66
CA THR A 55 2.09 -3.71 3.48
C THR A 55 2.40 -5.07 2.87
N SER A 56 2.78 -6.06 3.70
CA SER A 56 3.18 -7.39 3.21
C SER A 56 2.08 -8.11 2.43
N ILE A 57 0.82 -7.91 2.81
CA ILE A 57 -0.33 -8.51 2.12
C ILE A 57 -0.78 -7.63 0.97
N SER A 58 -1.15 -6.38 1.27
CA SER A 58 -1.87 -5.55 0.31
C SER A 58 -1.01 -5.19 -0.91
N ARG A 59 0.29 -4.90 -0.73
CA ARG A 59 1.17 -4.59 -1.86
C ARG A 59 1.49 -5.79 -2.73
N GLN A 60 1.68 -6.97 -2.14
CA GLN A 60 1.82 -8.18 -2.95
C GLN A 60 0.55 -8.48 -3.75
N CYS A 61 -0.64 -8.34 -3.15
CA CYS A 61 -1.90 -8.52 -3.87
C CYS A 61 -2.07 -7.50 -5.00
N LEU A 62 -1.74 -6.23 -4.74
CA LEU A 62 -1.76 -5.14 -5.74
C LEU A 62 -0.91 -5.48 -6.97
N LEU A 63 0.29 -6.02 -6.76
CA LEU A 63 1.28 -6.25 -7.82
C LEU A 63 1.17 -7.63 -8.49
N SER A 64 0.35 -8.55 -7.94
CA SER A 64 0.30 -9.94 -8.42
C SER A 64 -1.05 -10.39 -8.96
N ASN A 65 -2.11 -9.60 -8.84
CA ASN A 65 -3.50 -10.03 -9.08
C ASN A 65 -3.90 -11.28 -8.27
N LYS A 66 -3.34 -11.44 -7.07
CA LYS A 66 -3.62 -12.57 -6.17
C LYS A 66 -4.38 -12.08 -4.94
N PHE A 67 -5.20 -12.96 -4.38
CA PHE A 67 -5.72 -12.79 -3.03
C PHE A 67 -4.67 -13.25 -1.99
N PRO A 68 -4.75 -12.80 -0.74
CA PRO A 68 -3.77 -13.13 0.31
C PRO A 68 -3.50 -14.62 0.47
N SER A 69 -4.54 -15.46 0.37
CA SER A 69 -4.41 -16.94 0.47
C SER A 69 -3.69 -17.59 -0.71
N GLN A 70 -3.46 -16.86 -1.79
CA GLN A 70 -2.75 -17.33 -2.98
C GLN A 70 -1.28 -16.90 -3.01
N LEU A 71 -0.86 -16.02 -2.08
CA LEU A 71 0.52 -15.56 -1.96
C LEU A 71 1.41 -16.66 -1.41
N VAL A 72 2.63 -16.79 -1.94
CA VAL A 72 3.62 -17.76 -1.48
C VAL A 72 4.10 -17.44 -0.05
N SER A 73 4.25 -16.15 0.24
CA SER A 73 4.73 -15.66 1.55
C SER A 73 3.97 -14.41 1.95
N PRO A 74 2.70 -14.53 2.41
CA PRO A 74 1.83 -13.38 2.63
C PRO A 74 2.32 -12.41 3.72
N TRP A 75 3.16 -12.87 4.64
CA TRP A 75 3.61 -12.09 5.80
C TRP A 75 4.98 -11.42 5.62
N THR A 76 5.63 -11.64 4.48
CA THR A 76 6.93 -11.00 4.18
C THR A 76 6.93 -10.45 2.76
N GLN A 77 7.70 -9.38 2.52
CA GLN A 77 7.85 -8.77 1.20
C GLN A 77 8.90 -9.49 0.31
N SER A 78 9.47 -10.60 0.80
CA SER A 78 10.59 -11.28 0.13
C SER A 78 10.25 -11.80 -1.27
N LYS A 79 8.98 -12.04 -1.56
CA LYS A 79 8.50 -12.55 -2.85
C LYS A 79 7.85 -11.48 -3.75
N GLU A 80 7.66 -10.27 -3.27
CA GLU A 80 6.96 -9.19 -3.98
C GLU A 80 7.45 -9.00 -5.42
N LYS A 81 8.76 -8.84 -5.62
CA LYS A 81 9.35 -8.69 -6.96
C LYS A 81 9.09 -9.90 -7.86
N SER A 82 9.18 -11.11 -7.33
CA SER A 82 8.94 -12.34 -8.10
C SER A 82 7.45 -12.53 -8.42
N GLU A 83 6.56 -12.22 -7.49
CA GLU A 83 5.11 -12.23 -7.68
C GLU A 83 4.68 -11.24 -8.76
N PHE A 84 5.23 -10.01 -8.74
CA PHE A 84 5.01 -9.02 -9.79
C PHE A 84 5.48 -9.51 -11.15
N ALA A 85 6.69 -10.07 -11.23
CA ALA A 85 7.24 -10.57 -12.49
C ALA A 85 6.44 -11.75 -13.04
N GLU A 86 5.93 -12.62 -12.18
CA GLU A 86 5.02 -13.73 -12.55
C GLU A 86 3.71 -13.18 -13.13
N CYS A 87 3.09 -12.23 -12.44
CA CYS A 87 1.86 -11.56 -12.88
C CYS A 87 2.05 -10.92 -14.27
N ALA A 88 3.11 -10.13 -14.44
CA ALA A 88 3.39 -9.47 -15.71
C ALA A 88 3.62 -10.47 -16.86
N LYS A 89 4.26 -11.62 -16.61
CA LYS A 89 4.40 -12.69 -17.60
C LYS A 89 3.05 -13.31 -17.98
N LEU A 90 2.16 -13.53 -17.01
CA LEU A 90 0.80 -14.04 -17.26
C LEU A 90 -0.03 -13.04 -18.10
N LEU A 91 0.22 -11.74 -17.95
CA LEU A 91 -0.37 -10.67 -18.78
C LEU A 91 0.30 -10.56 -20.18
N GLY A 92 1.29 -11.40 -20.50
CA GLY A 92 1.90 -11.48 -21.83
C GLY A 92 3.21 -10.70 -22.02
N TYR A 93 3.78 -10.10 -20.97
CA TYR A 93 5.06 -9.40 -21.09
C TYR A 93 6.24 -10.38 -21.01
N SER A 94 7.21 -10.24 -21.92
CA SER A 94 8.47 -10.98 -21.86
C SER A 94 9.39 -10.42 -20.77
N ALA A 95 10.37 -11.23 -20.32
CA ALA A 95 11.21 -10.89 -19.17
C ALA A 95 11.96 -9.55 -19.30
N ASN A 96 12.39 -9.18 -20.52
CA ASN A 96 13.05 -7.90 -20.79
C ASN A 96 12.09 -6.70 -20.85
N GLN A 97 10.79 -6.95 -20.91
CA GLN A 97 9.74 -5.93 -20.89
C GLN A 97 9.25 -5.61 -19.47
N ILE A 98 9.74 -6.33 -18.46
CA ILE A 98 9.30 -6.19 -17.07
C ILE A 98 10.36 -5.45 -16.28
N GLY A 99 9.97 -4.34 -15.62
CA GLY A 99 10.83 -3.53 -14.78
C GLY A 99 10.28 -3.42 -13.35
N TYR A 100 11.12 -3.69 -12.35
CA TYR A 100 10.79 -3.47 -10.94
C TYR A 100 11.91 -2.67 -10.30
N SER A 101 11.59 -1.55 -9.68
CA SER A 101 12.54 -0.65 -9.06
C SER A 101 12.01 -0.05 -7.76
N ARG A 102 12.88 0.57 -6.99
CA ARG A 102 12.56 1.33 -5.77
C ARG A 102 13.18 2.71 -5.84
N GLY A 103 12.44 3.70 -5.33
CA GLY A 103 12.93 5.09 -5.22
C GLY A 103 12.71 5.94 -6.47
N TYR A 104 12.88 7.24 -6.27
CA TYR A 104 12.56 8.28 -7.26
C TYR A 104 13.55 8.35 -8.44
N ASP A 105 14.75 7.75 -8.29
CA ASP A 105 15.76 7.74 -9.35
C ASP A 105 15.55 6.62 -10.38
N THR A 106 14.40 5.93 -10.29
CA THR A 106 14.03 4.89 -11.24
C THR A 106 14.09 5.39 -12.68
N ASP A 107 14.83 4.65 -13.50
CA ASP A 107 14.95 4.89 -14.93
C ASP A 107 14.92 3.55 -15.68
N PHE A 108 13.77 3.21 -16.27
CA PHE A 108 13.60 1.96 -16.99
C PHE A 108 14.24 1.98 -18.36
N ASP A 109 14.84 0.85 -18.75
CA ASP A 109 15.31 0.63 -20.10
C ASP A 109 14.21 0.77 -21.14
N SER A 110 14.57 1.07 -22.39
CA SER A 110 13.64 1.27 -23.49
C SER A 110 12.77 0.04 -23.81
N ALA A 111 13.26 -1.15 -23.50
CA ALA A 111 12.53 -2.42 -23.68
C ALA A 111 11.39 -2.60 -22.67
N VAL A 112 11.43 -1.95 -21.51
CA VAL A 112 10.41 -2.11 -20.45
C VAL A 112 9.07 -1.54 -20.91
N ARG A 113 8.01 -2.32 -20.71
CA ARG A 113 6.62 -1.96 -21.02
C ARG A 113 5.69 -2.10 -19.80
N CYS A 114 6.05 -2.97 -18.87
CA CYS A 114 5.33 -3.19 -17.62
C CYS A 114 6.29 -2.89 -16.47
N GLY A 115 6.13 -1.72 -15.83
CA GLY A 115 7.02 -1.25 -14.76
C GLY A 115 6.29 -1.14 -13.42
N ALA A 116 6.99 -1.49 -12.33
CA ALA A 116 6.56 -1.17 -10.97
C ALA A 116 7.66 -0.38 -10.25
N VAL A 117 7.27 0.69 -9.57
CA VAL A 117 8.15 1.53 -8.76
C VAL A 117 7.57 1.62 -7.36
N ILE A 118 8.35 1.28 -6.35
CA ILE A 118 7.95 1.31 -4.95
C ILE A 118 8.60 2.51 -4.26
N ILE A 119 7.80 3.33 -3.59
CA ILE A 119 8.21 4.50 -2.80
C ILE A 119 7.71 4.31 -1.37
N ASN A 120 8.60 4.31 -0.40
CA ASN A 120 8.28 4.02 1.00
C ASN A 120 8.12 5.28 1.88
N ASP A 121 8.36 6.47 1.35
CA ASP A 121 8.48 7.71 2.12
C ASP A 121 7.28 7.99 3.02
N VAL A 122 6.05 7.72 2.55
CA VAL A 122 4.85 8.00 3.35
C VAL A 122 4.73 7.04 4.52
N ASP A 123 4.98 5.74 4.32
CA ASP A 123 5.00 4.75 5.42
C ASP A 123 6.09 5.02 6.44
N GLU A 124 7.28 5.44 5.99
CA GLU A 124 8.36 5.87 6.88
C GLU A 124 7.96 7.09 7.71
N MET A 125 7.27 8.07 7.13
CA MET A 125 6.71 9.22 7.84
C MET A 125 5.65 8.78 8.85
N VAL A 126 4.73 7.90 8.49
CA VAL A 126 3.70 7.33 9.37
C VAL A 126 4.34 6.74 10.62
N HIS A 127 5.34 5.90 10.47
CA HIS A 127 6.00 5.23 11.59
C HIS A 127 6.91 6.14 12.42
N ALA A 128 7.40 7.25 11.86
CA ALA A 128 8.23 8.23 12.57
C ALA A 128 7.41 9.34 13.25
N GLN A 129 6.12 9.48 12.90
CA GLN A 129 5.30 10.62 13.28
C GLN A 129 4.99 10.66 14.79
N GLN A 130 5.26 11.81 15.42
CA GLN A 130 4.99 12.06 16.85
C GLN A 130 3.97 13.18 17.10
N GLN A 131 3.55 13.89 16.05
CA GLN A 131 2.64 15.02 16.15
C GLN A 131 1.25 14.74 15.51
N GLY A 132 0.96 13.47 15.28
CA GLY A 132 -0.31 13.03 14.72
C GLY A 132 -0.59 13.62 13.33
N ARG A 133 -1.87 13.92 13.04
CA ARG A 133 -2.29 14.42 11.70
C ARG A 133 -1.61 15.74 11.30
N LEU A 134 -1.35 16.65 12.23
CA LEU A 134 -0.70 17.91 11.91
C LEU A 134 0.74 17.71 11.46
N GLY A 135 1.47 16.85 12.15
CA GLY A 135 2.81 16.49 11.74
C GLY A 135 2.81 15.79 10.39
N MET A 136 1.89 14.84 10.17
CA MET A 136 1.75 14.16 8.89
C MET A 136 1.44 15.13 7.74
N TYR A 137 0.54 16.10 7.95
CA TYR A 137 0.26 17.16 6.99
C TYR A 137 1.52 17.95 6.60
N ASN A 138 2.33 18.33 7.59
CA ASN A 138 3.56 19.08 7.35
C ASN A 138 4.59 18.25 6.57
N ASP A 139 4.79 16.98 6.95
CA ASP A 139 5.74 16.08 6.30
C ASP A 139 5.35 15.80 4.84
N ILE A 140 4.06 15.54 4.58
CA ILE A 140 3.53 15.35 3.23
C ILE A 140 3.60 16.64 2.40
N SER A 141 3.40 17.80 3.01
CA SER A 141 3.55 19.09 2.31
C SER A 141 5.01 19.29 1.86
N VAL A 142 5.98 18.97 2.70
CA VAL A 142 7.41 19.01 2.34
C VAL A 142 7.70 18.02 1.21
N LEU A 143 7.20 16.79 1.29
CA LEU A 143 7.35 15.77 0.24
C LEU A 143 6.78 16.27 -1.11
N SER A 144 5.61 16.92 -1.08
CA SER A 144 4.98 17.51 -2.26
C SER A 144 5.83 18.63 -2.86
N ASP A 145 6.33 19.55 -2.01
CA ASP A 145 7.14 20.71 -2.42
C ASP A 145 8.51 20.28 -3.01
N GLU A 146 9.08 19.19 -2.51
CA GLU A 146 10.29 18.59 -3.09
C GLU A 146 10.10 18.14 -4.54
N GLY A 147 8.88 17.83 -4.95
CA GLY A 147 8.52 17.49 -6.33
C GLY A 147 9.18 16.20 -6.88
N LYS A 148 9.68 15.32 -6.02
CA LYS A 148 10.36 14.07 -6.43
C LYS A 148 9.41 13.15 -7.21
N LEU A 149 8.19 12.96 -6.71
CA LEU A 149 7.17 12.14 -7.36
C LEU A 149 6.77 12.71 -8.72
N ARG A 150 6.62 14.04 -8.80
CA ARG A 150 6.34 14.74 -10.05
C ARG A 150 7.45 14.51 -11.08
N ARG A 151 8.72 14.69 -10.71
CA ARG A 151 9.85 14.46 -11.63
C ARG A 151 9.95 13.01 -12.09
N LEU A 152 9.73 12.04 -11.21
CA LEU A 152 9.68 10.61 -11.59
C LEU A 152 8.56 10.37 -12.60
N THR A 153 7.37 10.88 -12.32
CA THR A 153 6.20 10.74 -13.20
C THR A 153 6.47 11.34 -14.58
N ASP A 154 6.99 12.55 -14.66
CA ASP A 154 7.29 13.21 -15.93
C ASP A 154 8.36 12.46 -16.74
N ARG A 155 9.40 11.94 -16.10
CA ARG A 155 10.42 11.11 -16.73
C ARG A 155 9.83 9.84 -17.35
N LEU A 156 8.96 9.14 -16.64
CA LEU A 156 8.29 7.94 -17.14
C LEU A 156 7.34 8.27 -18.31
N ARG A 157 6.56 9.36 -18.19
CA ARG A 157 5.67 9.83 -19.25
C ARG A 157 6.42 10.19 -20.53
N LEU A 158 7.57 10.85 -20.43
CA LEU A 158 8.44 11.18 -21.56
C LEU A 158 9.00 9.93 -22.24
N LYS A 159 9.15 8.82 -21.52
CA LYS A 159 9.53 7.50 -22.06
C LYS A 159 8.34 6.72 -22.65
N GLY A 160 7.16 7.32 -22.69
CA GLY A 160 5.95 6.74 -23.29
C GLY A 160 5.19 5.79 -22.37
N PHE A 161 5.38 5.87 -21.04
CA PHE A 161 4.57 5.13 -20.10
C PHE A 161 3.29 5.92 -19.75
N ASP A 162 2.14 5.27 -19.77
CA ASP A 162 1.02 5.70 -18.96
C ASP A 162 1.39 5.42 -17.50
N VAL A 163 1.30 6.43 -16.64
CA VAL A 163 1.71 6.32 -15.23
C VAL A 163 0.48 6.18 -14.36
N TYR A 164 0.48 5.14 -13.54
CA TYR A 164 -0.53 4.92 -12.51
C TYR A 164 0.10 5.15 -11.15
N ILE A 165 -0.48 6.03 -10.33
CA ILE A 165 -0.05 6.29 -8.95
C ILE A 165 -1.13 5.77 -8.04
N THR A 166 -0.76 4.93 -7.09
CA THR A 166 -1.68 4.38 -6.09
C THR A 166 -0.94 4.05 -4.79
N ALA A 167 -1.64 3.48 -3.84
CA ALA A 167 -1.06 2.96 -2.61
C ALA A 167 -1.54 1.52 -2.37
N ASP A 168 -0.80 0.78 -1.59
CA ASP A 168 -1.17 -0.54 -1.11
C ASP A 168 -2.14 -0.48 0.07
N HIS A 169 -2.05 0.57 0.89
CA HIS A 169 -2.97 0.96 1.96
C HIS A 169 -2.80 2.44 2.28
N GLY A 170 -3.71 2.97 3.08
CA GLY A 170 -3.58 4.30 3.66
C GLY A 170 -3.09 4.27 5.10
N ASN A 171 -3.31 5.36 5.83
CA ASN A 171 -2.92 5.50 7.24
C ASN A 171 -3.99 6.26 8.02
N THR A 172 -4.02 6.05 9.35
CA THR A 172 -5.01 6.66 10.23
C THR A 172 -4.41 7.07 11.57
N LEU A 173 -5.00 8.08 12.20
CA LEU A 173 -4.66 8.49 13.56
C LEU A 173 -5.34 7.58 14.58
N CYS A 174 -4.57 7.03 15.52
CA CYS A 174 -5.08 6.18 16.59
C CYS A 174 -4.58 6.61 17.95
N THR A 175 -5.31 6.20 18.99
CA THR A 175 -4.90 6.32 20.39
C THR A 175 -4.55 4.92 20.91
N GLY A 176 -3.39 4.77 21.52
CA GLY A 176 -2.94 3.53 22.10
C GLY A 176 -3.81 3.08 23.28
N ILE A 177 -4.19 1.80 23.29
CA ILE A 177 -5.00 1.18 24.35
C ILE A 177 -4.18 0.21 25.23
N GLY A 178 -2.91 0.01 24.90
CA GLY A 178 -1.99 -0.89 25.59
C GLY A 178 -1.32 -1.85 24.62
N LYS A 179 -0.04 -2.13 24.87
CA LYS A 179 0.71 -3.09 24.06
C LYS A 179 0.26 -4.51 24.32
N PHE A 180 0.04 -5.26 23.25
CA PHE A 180 -0.07 -6.70 23.36
C PHE A 180 1.33 -7.32 23.43
N VAL A 181 1.69 -7.81 24.60
CA VAL A 181 2.93 -8.57 24.83
C VAL A 181 2.51 -9.94 25.36
N GLY A 182 2.65 -10.98 24.57
CA GLY A 182 2.24 -12.30 25.02
C GLY A 182 2.68 -13.44 24.12
N ALA A 183 2.69 -14.65 24.68
CA ALA A 183 2.85 -15.89 23.93
C ALA A 183 1.65 -16.08 23.00
N GLY A 184 1.89 -16.56 21.77
CA GLY A 184 0.83 -16.85 20.79
C GLY A 184 0.77 -15.90 19.61
N VAL A 185 1.53 -14.78 19.61
CA VAL A 185 1.75 -14.01 18.38
C VAL A 185 2.65 -14.84 17.46
N ASP A 186 2.08 -15.38 16.41
CA ASP A 186 2.84 -16.17 15.43
C ASP A 186 3.50 -15.27 14.39
N ILE A 187 2.92 -14.09 14.14
CA ILE A 187 3.40 -13.13 13.15
C ILE A 187 3.42 -11.73 13.75
N GLU A 188 4.61 -11.19 13.91
CA GLU A 188 4.78 -9.77 14.22
C GLU A 188 4.51 -8.95 12.96
N THR A 189 3.42 -8.20 12.97
CA THR A 189 3.18 -7.15 11.98
C THR A 189 3.77 -5.85 12.52
N LYS A 190 4.41 -5.05 11.66
CA LYS A 190 4.88 -3.71 12.04
C LYS A 190 3.75 -2.77 12.42
N SER A 191 2.54 -3.11 11.99
CA SER A 191 1.33 -2.37 12.31
C SER A 191 0.75 -2.83 13.64
N HIS A 192 0.54 -1.91 14.54
CA HIS A 192 0.00 -2.18 15.87
C HIS A 192 -1.54 -2.17 15.93
N ARG A 193 -2.20 -2.50 14.82
CA ARG A 193 -3.66 -2.51 14.73
C ARG A 193 -4.25 -3.91 14.53
N MET A 194 -3.38 -4.93 14.50
CA MET A 194 -3.79 -6.31 14.30
C MET A 194 -2.92 -7.26 15.12
N VAL A 195 -3.53 -8.34 15.56
CA VAL A 195 -2.86 -9.52 16.14
C VAL A 195 -3.18 -10.72 15.29
N VAL A 196 -2.16 -11.49 14.90
CA VAL A 196 -2.28 -12.75 14.16
C VAL A 196 -1.87 -13.89 15.06
N LEU A 197 -2.78 -14.80 15.29
CA LEU A 197 -2.64 -15.92 16.23
C LEU A 197 -2.72 -17.24 15.46
N LYS A 198 -1.99 -18.24 15.92
CA LYS A 198 -2.10 -19.60 15.42
C LYS A 198 -2.33 -20.57 16.57
N ASP A 199 -3.40 -21.37 16.45
CA ASP A 199 -3.77 -22.41 17.43
C ASP A 199 -3.79 -21.91 18.89
N PHE A 200 -4.24 -20.65 19.11
CA PHE A 200 -4.21 -20.01 20.40
C PHE A 200 -5.55 -20.15 21.14
N ALA A 201 -5.56 -20.90 22.24
CA ALA A 201 -6.80 -21.23 22.99
C ALA A 201 -7.47 -20.02 23.67
N ASP A 202 -6.71 -18.96 23.98
CA ASP A 202 -7.20 -17.79 24.73
C ASP A 202 -7.51 -16.56 23.87
N LYS A 203 -7.76 -16.74 22.57
CA LYS A 203 -8.03 -15.63 21.64
C LYS A 203 -9.18 -14.75 22.08
N GLU A 204 -10.27 -15.35 22.61
CA GLU A 204 -11.45 -14.63 23.12
C GLU A 204 -11.08 -13.72 24.29
N LYS A 205 -10.23 -14.18 25.22
CA LYS A 205 -9.76 -13.35 26.34
C LYS A 205 -8.93 -12.15 25.88
N ILE A 206 -8.14 -12.31 24.78
CA ILE A 206 -7.38 -11.20 24.20
C ILE A 206 -8.35 -10.22 23.54
N ALA A 207 -9.29 -10.71 22.74
CA ALA A 207 -10.29 -9.89 22.09
C ALA A 207 -11.08 -9.06 23.13
N ASP A 208 -11.56 -9.69 24.18
CA ASP A 208 -12.31 -9.03 25.25
C ASP A 208 -11.46 -8.00 26.02
N LYS A 209 -10.20 -8.36 26.35
CA LYS A 209 -9.30 -7.50 27.13
C LYS A 209 -8.99 -6.19 26.40
N PHE A 210 -8.80 -6.22 25.10
CA PHE A 210 -8.41 -5.07 24.27
C PHE A 210 -9.54 -4.52 23.42
N GLY A 211 -10.76 -5.11 23.48
CA GLY A 211 -11.87 -4.72 22.62
C GLY A 211 -11.59 -4.95 21.13
N LEU A 212 -10.88 -6.03 20.79
CA LEU A 212 -10.53 -6.35 19.42
C LEU A 212 -11.67 -7.07 18.70
N ILE A 213 -11.76 -6.85 17.40
CA ILE A 213 -12.77 -7.46 16.53
C ILE A 213 -12.16 -8.70 15.88
N GLU A 214 -12.78 -9.86 16.04
CA GLU A 214 -12.42 -11.05 15.28
C GLU A 214 -12.77 -10.86 13.81
N TYR A 215 -11.75 -10.85 12.94
CA TYR A 215 -11.95 -10.67 11.51
C TYR A 215 -12.20 -12.01 10.83
N PRO A 216 -13.31 -12.15 10.09
CA PRO A 216 -13.64 -13.39 9.38
C PRO A 216 -12.64 -13.64 8.27
N LYS A 217 -11.88 -14.66 8.33
CA LYS A 217 -10.71 -15.01 7.49
C LYS A 217 -10.88 -14.86 5.96
N TYR A 218 -11.99 -14.38 5.45
CA TYR A 218 -12.34 -14.23 4.01
C TYR A 218 -11.30 -14.80 3.03
N TYR A 219 -10.38 -13.97 2.56
CA TYR A 219 -9.32 -14.32 1.60
C TYR A 219 -7.97 -14.60 2.27
N LEU A 220 -7.89 -14.51 3.60
CA LEU A 220 -6.67 -14.72 4.36
C LEU A 220 -6.35 -16.21 4.54
N PRO A 221 -5.08 -16.58 4.83
CA PRO A 221 -4.70 -17.93 5.21
C PRO A 221 -5.55 -18.46 6.37
N LYS A 222 -6.10 -19.65 6.22
CA LYS A 222 -7.13 -20.20 7.13
C LYS A 222 -6.58 -20.74 8.44
N GLU A 223 -5.29 -21.00 8.50
CA GLU A 223 -4.56 -21.51 9.65
C GLU A 223 -4.34 -20.50 10.78
N TYR A 224 -4.62 -19.21 10.53
CA TYR A 224 -4.48 -18.14 11.53
C TYR A 224 -5.85 -17.61 11.97
N ASP A 225 -5.88 -17.02 13.16
CA ASP A 225 -6.94 -16.15 13.64
C ASP A 225 -6.47 -14.69 13.63
N TYR A 226 -7.36 -13.79 13.29
CA TYR A 226 -7.08 -12.36 13.09
C TYR A 226 -7.94 -11.53 14.03
N LEU A 227 -7.29 -10.77 14.93
CA LEU A 227 -7.93 -9.82 15.80
C LEU A 227 -7.52 -8.41 15.37
N ILE A 228 -8.48 -7.56 15.02
CA ILE A 228 -8.24 -6.21 14.49
C ILE A 228 -8.75 -5.18 15.50
N CYS A 229 -8.01 -4.10 15.67
CA CYS A 229 -8.42 -2.95 16.47
C CYS A 229 -9.64 -2.26 15.85
N ASP A 230 -10.54 -1.78 16.71
CA ASP A 230 -11.63 -0.90 16.30
C ASP A 230 -11.11 0.47 15.83
N THR A 231 -12.01 1.29 15.30
CA THR A 231 -11.68 2.61 14.76
C THR A 231 -11.04 3.51 15.83
N GLY A 232 -9.95 4.18 15.45
CA GLY A 232 -9.27 5.18 16.26
C GLY A 232 -8.44 4.64 17.42
N VAL A 233 -8.24 3.31 17.53
CA VAL A 233 -7.41 2.70 18.58
C VAL A 233 -6.30 1.83 18.01
N SER A 234 -5.20 1.67 18.76
CA SER A 234 -4.06 0.84 18.40
C SER A 234 -3.45 0.15 19.63
N LEU A 235 -2.66 -0.89 19.40
CA LEU A 235 -1.94 -1.63 20.46
C LEU A 235 -0.61 -0.96 20.82
N ASP A 236 -0.64 0.36 20.95
CA ASP A 236 0.46 1.19 21.43
C ASP A 236 0.33 1.54 22.90
N ASN A 237 1.26 2.33 23.47
CA ASN A 237 1.19 2.74 24.86
C ASN A 237 -0.14 3.46 25.17
N PRO A 238 -0.75 3.21 26.33
CA PRO A 238 -2.03 3.82 26.66
C PRO A 238 -2.02 5.34 26.56
N GLY A 239 -2.95 5.91 25.78
CA GLY A 239 -3.10 7.36 25.61
C GLY A 239 -2.12 7.99 24.61
N GLU A 240 -1.16 7.24 24.07
CA GLU A 240 -0.26 7.72 23.01
C GLU A 240 -1.05 7.91 21.71
N GLN A 241 -0.86 9.06 21.04
CA GLN A 241 -1.42 9.29 19.71
C GLN A 241 -0.38 8.94 18.66
N VAL A 242 -0.74 8.04 17.76
CA VAL A 242 0.14 7.53 16.71
C VAL A 242 -0.54 7.57 15.34
N MET A 243 0.23 7.84 14.30
CA MET A 243 -0.18 7.51 12.94
C MET A 243 0.17 6.05 12.69
N THR A 244 -0.75 5.30 12.12
CA THR A 244 -0.57 3.85 11.94
C THR A 244 -1.49 3.30 10.84
N HIS A 245 -1.39 2.02 10.57
CA HIS A 245 -2.21 1.26 9.62
C HIS A 245 -2.35 -0.20 10.09
N GLY A 246 -2.94 -1.09 9.28
CA GLY A 246 -3.05 -2.52 9.59
C GLY A 246 -4.43 -2.93 10.09
N GLY A 247 -5.39 -2.02 10.09
CA GLY A 247 -6.78 -2.25 10.43
C GLY A 247 -7.70 -2.27 9.21
N MET A 248 -8.91 -1.71 9.39
CA MET A 248 -9.95 -1.70 8.38
C MET A 248 -10.74 -0.37 8.31
N THR A 249 -10.17 0.74 8.79
CA THR A 249 -10.84 2.03 8.67
C THR A 249 -10.83 2.54 7.24
N ILE A 250 -11.75 3.45 6.91
CA ILE A 250 -11.83 4.06 5.57
C ILE A 250 -10.49 4.70 5.18
N ASP A 251 -9.84 5.41 6.10
CA ASP A 251 -8.56 6.07 5.87
C ASP A 251 -7.43 5.08 5.52
N GLU A 252 -7.55 3.82 5.93
CA GLU A 252 -6.59 2.75 5.67
C GLU A 252 -6.90 1.97 4.39
N VAL A 253 -8.20 1.76 4.10
CA VAL A 253 -8.61 0.81 3.05
C VAL A 253 -9.03 1.48 1.74
N VAL A 254 -9.42 2.76 1.78
CA VAL A 254 -9.72 3.52 0.55
C VAL A 254 -8.48 4.28 0.14
N VAL A 255 -7.90 3.93 -1.00
CA VAL A 255 -6.66 4.52 -1.50
C VAL A 255 -6.85 5.14 -2.88
N PRO A 256 -6.09 6.19 -3.21
CA PRO A 256 -6.18 6.85 -4.50
C PRO A 256 -5.69 5.94 -5.63
N PHE A 257 -6.31 6.08 -6.79
CA PHE A 257 -5.89 5.43 -8.01
C PHE A 257 -5.89 6.44 -9.16
N ILE A 258 -4.71 6.89 -9.52
CA ILE A 258 -4.49 8.01 -10.43
C ILE A 258 -3.90 7.51 -11.73
N LYS A 259 -4.46 7.96 -12.86
CA LYS A 259 -3.95 7.66 -14.20
C LYS A 259 -3.50 8.93 -14.90
N ILE A 260 -2.26 8.96 -15.33
CA ILE A 260 -1.64 10.06 -16.05
C ILE A 260 -1.11 9.53 -17.39
N LYS A 261 -1.62 10.06 -18.49
CA LYS A 261 -1.23 9.61 -19.85
C LYS A 261 0.22 9.93 -20.16
N ALA A 262 0.82 9.09 -20.98
CA ALA A 262 2.10 9.36 -21.63
C ALA A 262 2.08 10.70 -22.36
N VAL A 263 3.25 11.33 -22.49
CA VAL A 263 3.40 12.50 -23.37
C VAL A 263 3.26 12.02 -24.82
N GLN A 264 2.28 12.56 -25.54
CA GLN A 264 2.18 12.32 -26.97
C GLN A 264 3.32 13.05 -27.68
N ASN A 265 4.25 12.31 -28.26
CA ASN A 265 5.19 12.89 -29.19
C ASN A 265 4.40 13.19 -30.48
N ASN A 266 3.94 14.44 -30.61
CA ASN A 266 3.51 14.95 -31.91
C ASN A 266 4.77 14.98 -32.78
N GLY A 267 4.93 13.92 -33.60
CA GLY A 267 5.99 13.81 -34.59
C GLY A 267 5.86 14.86 -35.71
#